data_cf09c4858fc0c869fe9fe4333bb8ff73
#
_entry.id   cf09c4858fc0c869fe9fe4333bb8ff73
#
_cell.length_a   1.000
_cell.length_b   1.000
_cell.length_c   1.000
_cell.angle_alpha   90.00
_cell.angle_beta   90.00
_cell.angle_gamma   90.00
#
_symmetry.space_group_name_H-M   'P 1'
#
loop_
_entity.id
_entity.type
_entity.pdbx_description
1 polymer ?
#
loop_
_entity_poly.entity_id
_entity_poly.type
_entity_poly.pdbx_seq_one_letter_code
_entity_poly.pdbx_strand_id
1 'polypeptide(L)'
;MRAERWHVRRHEALDALRLSAGAVALSALTACGGVAISPDPVLPRPLLQPLPSLVGLVLPNELRNYVHKETRWGVEWRIALGPGHVHVLRDVFKDSFRQVQEFKDLAAARAGTGLKAVFEPLIDQYSFVTDRDTGGRYDAVTIRYRINVYTPQGEQVDTLTLTGYGSALAQGMSSGKPLERATLAAMRDAAAKFLVQFPQQPAGQQLAREEPLTVQSGADTAANVLIEAVPIEATGAEGDAAAPPTPPPPAAPSDVPAQPPASPADAPRPPGA
;
A
#
# COMPACT_ATOMS: atom_id res chain seq x y z
N MET A 1 13.63 -63.02 46.05
CA MET A 1 12.75 -61.85 46.08
C MET A 1 13.38 -60.45 45.72
N ARG A 2 14.66 -60.35 45.35
CA ARG A 2 15.29 -59.07 44.97
C ARG A 2 15.36 -58.85 43.43
N ALA A 3 15.32 -59.88 42.63
CA ALA A 3 15.49 -59.81 41.17
C ALA A 3 14.24 -59.33 40.42
N GLU A 4 13.03 -59.67 40.87
CA GLU A 4 11.79 -59.31 40.20
C GLU A 4 11.43 -57.82 40.25
N ARG A 5 11.84 -57.09 41.33
CA ARG A 5 11.60 -55.62 41.44
C ARG A 5 12.47 -54.80 40.48
N TRP A 6 13.51 -55.37 39.93
CA TRP A 6 14.41 -54.67 39.01
C TRP A 6 13.84 -54.63 37.58
N HIS A 7 13.14 -55.66 37.16
CA HIS A 7 12.50 -55.72 35.83
C HIS A 7 11.27 -54.81 35.71
N VAL A 8 10.47 -54.75 36.76
CA VAL A 8 9.28 -53.87 36.76
C VAL A 8 9.65 -52.40 36.67
N ARG A 9 10.67 -51.92 37.42
CA ARG A 9 11.13 -50.53 37.36
C ARG A 9 11.75 -50.12 36.01
N ARG A 10 12.31 -51.07 35.27
CA ARG A 10 12.87 -50.79 33.93
C ARG A 10 11.75 -50.57 32.88
N HIS A 11 10.67 -51.32 32.96
CA HIS A 11 9.54 -51.14 32.05
C HIS A 11 8.80 -49.83 32.31
N GLU A 12 8.58 -49.48 33.57
CA GLU A 12 7.96 -48.20 33.93
C GLU A 12 8.83 -47.00 33.48
N ALA A 13 10.14 -47.06 33.60
CA ALA A 13 11.04 -46.00 33.16
C ALA A 13 11.12 -45.88 31.62
N LEU A 14 11.01 -46.99 30.90
CA LEU A 14 10.99 -46.99 29.43
C LEU A 14 9.63 -46.47 28.87
N ASP A 15 8.55 -46.80 29.56
CA ASP A 15 7.20 -46.30 29.15
C ASP A 15 7.02 -44.82 29.48
N ALA A 16 7.57 -44.33 30.60
CA ALA A 16 7.63 -42.90 30.93
C ALA A 16 8.49 -42.11 29.91
N LEU A 17 9.60 -42.70 29.45
CA LEU A 17 10.48 -42.10 28.44
C LEU A 17 9.79 -42.05 27.05
N ARG A 18 9.02 -43.05 26.68
CA ARG A 18 8.23 -43.12 25.43
C ARG A 18 7.09 -42.13 25.45
N LEU A 19 6.37 -41.96 26.57
CA LEU A 19 5.29 -40.97 26.74
C LEU A 19 5.82 -39.55 26.70
N SER A 20 6.99 -39.28 27.32
CA SER A 20 7.60 -37.93 27.26
C SER A 20 8.15 -37.58 25.87
N ALA A 21 8.73 -38.55 25.15
CA ALA A 21 9.18 -38.36 23.76
C ALA A 21 7.99 -38.12 22.81
N GLY A 22 6.85 -38.79 23.01
CA GLY A 22 5.62 -38.56 22.24
C GLY A 22 5.01 -37.19 22.48
N ALA A 23 5.02 -36.70 23.73
CA ALA A 23 4.50 -35.37 24.07
C ALA A 23 5.35 -34.22 23.48
N VAL A 24 6.67 -34.38 23.46
CA VAL A 24 7.60 -33.42 22.85
C VAL A 24 7.44 -33.40 21.31
N ALA A 25 7.24 -34.55 20.69
CA ALA A 25 7.02 -34.63 19.24
C ALA A 25 5.66 -33.99 18.82
N LEU A 26 4.62 -34.15 19.65
CA LEU A 26 3.30 -33.52 19.36
C LEU A 26 3.35 -31.99 19.54
N SER A 27 4.17 -31.46 20.44
CA SER A 27 4.34 -30.03 20.64
C SER A 27 5.08 -29.33 19.48
N ALA A 28 5.88 -30.06 18.72
CA ALA A 28 6.61 -29.52 17.56
C ALA A 28 5.73 -29.35 16.31
N LEU A 29 4.55 -29.97 16.27
CA LEU A 29 3.62 -29.89 15.13
C LEU A 29 2.69 -28.67 15.15
N THR A 30 2.67 -27.88 16.23
CA THR A 30 1.86 -26.64 16.33
C THR A 30 2.59 -25.37 15.87
N ALA A 31 3.80 -25.47 15.38
CA ALA A 31 4.51 -24.37 14.74
C ALA A 31 3.98 -24.13 13.30
N CYS A 32 2.66 -23.87 13.14
CA CYS A 32 2.15 -23.18 11.96
C CYS A 32 2.73 -21.76 12.00
N GLY A 33 3.95 -21.60 11.50
CA GLY A 33 4.66 -20.34 11.45
C GLY A 33 3.97 -19.37 10.51
N GLY A 34 3.26 -18.40 11.08
CA GLY A 34 2.81 -17.22 10.33
C GLY A 34 4.01 -16.33 9.97
N VAL A 35 3.88 -15.53 8.93
CA VAL A 35 4.85 -14.50 8.57
C VAL A 35 4.44 -13.19 9.23
N ALA A 36 5.32 -12.64 10.06
CA ALA A 36 5.15 -11.33 10.68
C ALA A 36 6.19 -10.35 10.12
N ILE A 37 5.74 -9.21 9.64
CA ILE A 37 6.62 -8.12 9.19
C ILE A 37 6.21 -6.81 9.86
N SER A 38 7.20 -5.93 10.08
CA SER A 38 7.00 -4.59 10.64
C SER A 38 7.85 -3.59 9.84
N PRO A 39 7.32 -3.07 8.75
CA PRO A 39 8.06 -2.14 7.89
C PRO A 39 8.40 -0.85 8.65
N ASP A 40 9.67 -0.46 8.63
CA ASP A 40 10.14 0.81 9.18
C ASP A 40 10.77 1.64 8.04
N PRO A 41 10.00 2.55 7.44
CA PRO A 41 10.42 3.30 6.27
C PRO A 41 11.37 4.45 6.65
N VAL A 42 12.41 4.60 5.84
CA VAL A 42 13.26 5.81 5.83
C VAL A 42 12.98 6.55 4.55
N LEU A 43 12.52 7.80 4.65
CA LEU A 43 12.29 8.66 3.51
C LEU A 43 13.56 9.48 3.20
N PRO A 44 13.95 9.62 1.91
CA PRO A 44 14.93 10.59 1.51
C PRO A 44 14.37 12.00 1.73
N ARG A 45 15.20 12.92 2.18
CA ARG A 45 14.77 14.33 2.33
C ARG A 45 14.48 14.93 0.96
N PRO A 46 13.29 15.45 0.71
CA PRO A 46 12.95 16.08 -0.55
C PRO A 46 13.62 17.44 -0.67
N LEU A 47 13.97 17.82 -1.90
CA LEU A 47 14.48 19.17 -2.22
C LEU A 47 13.32 20.14 -2.51
N LEU A 48 12.31 20.15 -1.65
CA LEU A 48 11.12 20.99 -1.78
C LEU A 48 11.15 22.07 -0.69
N GLN A 49 10.58 23.23 -0.99
CA GLN A 49 10.35 24.25 0.03
C GLN A 49 9.05 23.93 0.77
N PRO A 50 9.07 23.76 2.09
CA PRO A 50 7.86 23.53 2.87
C PRO A 50 6.88 24.70 2.73
N LEU A 51 5.58 24.40 2.68
CA LEU A 51 4.54 25.41 2.74
C LEU A 51 4.62 26.18 4.06
N PRO A 52 4.45 27.52 4.05
CA PRO A 52 4.73 28.37 5.22
C PRO A 52 3.74 28.19 6.38
N SER A 53 2.66 27.45 6.19
CA SER A 53 1.56 27.29 7.14
C SER A 53 1.90 26.40 8.32
N LEU A 54 1.28 26.70 9.49
CA LEU A 54 1.17 25.78 10.63
C LEU A 54 -0.06 24.90 10.45
N VAL A 55 0.13 23.59 10.48
CA VAL A 55 -0.96 22.61 10.32
C VAL A 55 -1.03 21.63 11.48
N GLY A 56 -2.25 21.09 11.72
CA GLY A 56 -2.48 20.00 12.63
C GLY A 56 -2.39 18.65 11.90
N LEU A 57 -1.74 17.67 12.52
CA LEU A 57 -1.68 16.30 12.08
C LEU A 57 -2.34 15.41 13.13
N VAL A 58 -3.50 14.86 12.81
CA VAL A 58 -4.21 13.91 13.68
C VAL A 58 -3.76 12.50 13.35
N LEU A 59 -3.20 11.81 14.34
CA LEU A 59 -2.78 10.41 14.23
C LEU A 59 -3.58 9.56 15.23
N PRO A 60 -4.76 9.03 14.84
CA PRO A 60 -5.62 8.29 15.74
C PRO A 60 -5.01 6.95 16.16
N ASN A 61 -5.49 6.38 17.27
CA ASN A 61 -4.99 5.12 17.80
C ASN A 61 -5.18 3.95 16.84
N GLU A 62 -6.25 3.97 16.05
CA GLU A 62 -6.54 2.97 15.02
C GLU A 62 -5.42 2.92 13.98
N LEU A 63 -4.93 4.07 13.55
CA LEU A 63 -3.79 4.16 12.64
C LEU A 63 -2.49 3.69 13.31
N ARG A 64 -2.23 4.16 14.54
CA ARG A 64 -0.99 3.84 15.28
C ARG A 64 -0.82 2.35 15.54
N ASN A 65 -1.93 1.64 15.75
CA ASN A 65 -1.95 0.22 16.09
C ASN A 65 -2.41 -0.67 14.94
N TYR A 66 -2.46 -0.12 13.71
CA TYR A 66 -2.98 -0.86 12.56
C TYR A 66 -2.10 -2.07 12.23
N VAL A 67 -2.73 -3.24 12.20
CA VAL A 67 -2.13 -4.51 11.80
C VAL A 67 -3.03 -5.14 10.75
N HIS A 68 -2.50 -5.29 9.54
CA HIS A 68 -3.17 -6.07 8.51
C HIS A 68 -2.96 -7.56 8.77
N LYS A 69 -4.06 -8.34 8.75
CA LYS A 69 -4.04 -9.79 8.92
C LYS A 69 -4.76 -10.43 7.75
N GLU A 70 -4.10 -11.36 7.12
CA GLU A 70 -4.66 -12.11 6.00
C GLU A 70 -4.10 -13.52 5.98
N THR A 71 -4.95 -14.52 5.71
CA THR A 71 -4.49 -15.89 5.43
C THR A 71 -4.45 -16.10 3.93
N ARG A 72 -3.27 -16.41 3.40
CA ARG A 72 -3.03 -16.63 1.99
C ARG A 72 -2.19 -17.88 1.79
N TRP A 73 -2.65 -18.79 0.93
CA TRP A 73 -1.99 -20.08 0.69
C TRP A 73 -1.72 -20.90 1.96
N GLY A 74 -2.62 -20.83 2.96
CA GLY A 74 -2.47 -21.51 4.24
C GLY A 74 -1.43 -20.90 5.20
N VAL A 75 -0.87 -19.75 4.85
CA VAL A 75 0.06 -18.97 5.69
C VAL A 75 -0.68 -17.78 6.28
N GLU A 76 -0.60 -17.59 7.60
CA GLU A 76 -1.10 -16.38 8.26
C GLU A 76 -0.07 -15.25 8.12
N TRP A 77 -0.49 -14.14 7.52
CA TRP A 77 0.31 -12.94 7.37
C TRP A 77 -0.14 -11.89 8.39
N ARG A 78 0.82 -11.35 9.13
CA ARG A 78 0.62 -10.26 10.10
C ARG A 78 1.57 -9.13 9.76
N ILE A 79 1.02 -8.04 9.25
CA ILE A 79 1.80 -6.88 8.79
C ILE A 79 1.50 -5.73 9.72
N ALA A 80 2.44 -5.41 10.63
CA ALA A 80 2.31 -4.33 11.60
C ALA A 80 2.63 -2.99 10.91
N LEU A 81 1.62 -2.37 10.31
CA LEU A 81 1.78 -1.17 9.50
C LEU A 81 1.77 0.12 10.33
N GLY A 82 1.09 0.13 11.49
CA GLY A 82 0.85 1.34 12.26
C GLY A 82 2.11 2.15 12.62
N PRO A 83 3.14 1.54 13.23
CA PRO A 83 4.36 2.28 13.60
C PRO A 83 5.07 2.88 12.38
N GLY A 84 5.24 2.11 11.30
CA GLY A 84 5.87 2.59 10.07
C GLY A 84 5.07 3.73 9.40
N HIS A 85 3.73 3.66 9.42
CA HIS A 85 2.88 4.73 8.89
C HIS A 85 2.98 6.02 9.70
N VAL A 86 3.01 5.92 11.03
CA VAL A 86 3.23 7.08 11.90
C VAL A 86 4.55 7.77 11.59
N HIS A 87 5.62 6.98 11.36
CA HIS A 87 6.93 7.51 10.98
C HIS A 87 6.87 8.23 9.62
N VAL A 88 6.40 7.56 8.58
CA VAL A 88 6.25 8.17 7.24
C VAL A 88 5.43 9.45 7.27
N LEU A 89 4.26 9.42 7.92
CA LEU A 89 3.37 10.57 7.95
C LEU A 89 4.00 11.76 8.66
N ARG A 90 4.69 11.53 9.79
CA ARG A 90 5.43 12.60 10.48
C ARG A 90 6.49 13.23 9.57
N ASP A 91 7.26 12.42 8.87
CA ASP A 91 8.32 12.91 7.98
C ASP A 91 7.73 13.66 6.80
N VAL A 92 6.74 13.08 6.11
CA VAL A 92 6.06 13.72 4.97
C VAL A 92 5.47 15.08 5.36
N PHE A 93 4.77 15.16 6.50
CA PHE A 93 4.17 16.42 6.94
C PHE A 93 5.21 17.45 7.38
N LYS A 94 6.29 17.04 8.05
CA LYS A 94 7.42 17.94 8.40
C LYS A 94 8.14 18.46 7.16
N ASP A 95 8.25 17.65 6.10
CA ASP A 95 8.85 18.06 4.85
C ASP A 95 7.91 18.92 4.00
N SER A 96 6.58 18.77 4.18
CA SER A 96 5.56 19.53 3.43
C SER A 96 5.23 20.88 4.03
N PHE A 97 5.37 21.05 5.35
CA PHE A 97 4.93 22.27 6.06
C PHE A 97 6.02 22.80 7.00
N ARG A 98 6.07 24.13 7.12
CA ARG A 98 7.05 24.78 8.02
C ARG A 98 6.87 24.38 9.47
N GLN A 99 5.62 24.18 9.91
CA GLN A 99 5.29 23.78 11.27
C GLN A 99 4.15 22.77 11.26
N VAL A 100 4.31 21.71 12.05
CA VAL A 100 3.31 20.65 12.23
C VAL A 100 3.10 20.41 13.70
N GLN A 101 1.85 20.48 14.15
CA GLN A 101 1.45 20.11 15.49
C GLN A 101 0.67 18.80 15.48
N GLU A 102 1.14 17.81 16.23
CA GLU A 102 0.53 16.47 16.27
C GLU A 102 -0.56 16.41 17.35
N PHE A 103 -1.68 15.75 17.00
CA PHE A 103 -2.83 15.54 17.88
C PHE A 103 -3.23 14.08 17.87
N LYS A 104 -3.85 13.61 18.95
CA LYS A 104 -4.38 12.25 19.08
C LYS A 104 -5.75 12.08 18.42
N ASP A 105 -6.52 13.15 18.35
CA ASP A 105 -7.88 13.18 17.80
C ASP A 105 -8.25 14.59 17.30
N LEU A 106 -9.34 14.68 16.54
CA LEU A 106 -9.82 15.94 15.97
C LEU A 106 -10.30 16.93 17.06
N ALA A 107 -10.83 16.42 18.18
CA ALA A 107 -11.28 17.28 19.28
C ALA A 107 -10.09 18.03 19.91
N ALA A 108 -8.97 17.36 20.12
CA ALA A 108 -7.73 17.98 20.57
C ALA A 108 -7.18 18.99 19.55
N ALA A 109 -7.29 18.71 18.25
CA ALA A 109 -6.84 19.61 17.21
C ALA A 109 -7.65 20.92 17.16
N ARG A 110 -8.96 20.87 17.43
CA ARG A 110 -9.82 22.07 17.50
C ARG A 110 -9.42 23.05 18.61
N ALA A 111 -8.77 22.57 19.65
CA ALA A 111 -8.23 23.40 20.71
C ALA A 111 -6.86 24.01 20.37
N GLY A 112 -6.26 23.62 19.25
CA GLY A 112 -4.98 24.14 18.76
C GLY A 112 -5.12 25.58 18.30
N THR A 113 -4.10 26.40 18.54
CA THR A 113 -4.09 27.81 18.14
C THR A 113 -3.18 28.04 16.93
N GLY A 114 -3.61 28.93 16.05
CA GLY A 114 -2.82 29.34 14.87
C GLY A 114 -2.81 28.33 13.72
N LEU A 115 -3.51 27.21 13.84
CA LEU A 115 -3.62 26.23 12.76
C LEU A 115 -4.31 26.85 11.53
N LYS A 116 -3.85 26.47 10.35
CA LYS A 116 -4.44 26.85 9.07
C LYS A 116 -5.29 25.73 8.48
N ALA A 117 -4.97 24.49 8.80
CA ALA A 117 -5.70 23.28 8.44
C ALA A 117 -5.39 22.16 9.43
N VAL A 118 -6.24 21.14 9.44
CA VAL A 118 -6.01 19.89 10.17
C VAL A 118 -6.13 18.71 9.20
N PHE A 119 -5.18 17.79 9.25
CA PHE A 119 -5.12 16.60 8.41
C PHE A 119 -5.28 15.35 9.26
N GLU A 120 -6.11 14.42 8.80
CA GLU A 120 -6.31 13.12 9.42
C GLU A 120 -6.09 12.03 8.36
N PRO A 121 -4.87 11.50 8.26
CA PRO A 121 -4.58 10.39 7.35
C PRO A 121 -5.07 9.07 7.92
N LEU A 122 -5.65 8.23 7.06
CA LEU A 122 -6.16 6.89 7.34
C LEU A 122 -5.63 5.92 6.29
N ILE A 123 -5.44 4.66 6.67
CA ILE A 123 -5.19 3.55 5.74
C ILE A 123 -6.56 3.02 5.32
N ASP A 124 -6.94 3.30 4.08
CA ASP A 124 -8.22 2.86 3.52
C ASP A 124 -8.16 1.42 3.02
N GLN A 125 -7.02 1.04 2.41
CA GLN A 125 -6.80 -0.31 1.93
C GLN A 125 -5.31 -0.66 1.92
N TYR A 126 -5.01 -1.89 2.32
CA TYR A 126 -3.72 -2.54 2.09
C TYR A 126 -3.99 -3.85 1.37
N SER A 127 -3.32 -4.09 0.27
CA SER A 127 -3.39 -5.35 -0.47
C SER A 127 -2.02 -5.74 -0.98
N PHE A 128 -1.78 -7.05 -1.07
CA PHE A 128 -0.51 -7.57 -1.54
C PHE A 128 -0.70 -8.85 -2.37
N VAL A 129 0.29 -9.14 -3.19
CA VAL A 129 0.50 -10.43 -3.84
C VAL A 129 1.88 -10.93 -3.51
N THR A 130 2.02 -12.25 -3.39
CA THR A 130 3.29 -12.90 -3.06
C THR A 130 3.92 -13.52 -4.32
N ASP A 131 5.14 -14.00 -4.18
CA ASP A 131 5.83 -14.77 -5.21
C ASP A 131 5.03 -15.96 -5.74
N ARG A 132 4.25 -16.62 -4.88
CA ARG A 132 3.32 -17.70 -5.29
C ARG A 132 2.24 -17.23 -6.25
N ASP A 133 1.72 -16.02 -6.05
CA ASP A 133 0.71 -15.41 -6.92
C ASP A 133 1.32 -14.96 -8.25
N THR A 134 2.61 -14.58 -8.25
CA THR A 134 3.31 -14.01 -9.40
C THR A 134 4.19 -15.03 -10.16
N GLY A 135 4.11 -16.29 -9.82
CA GLY A 135 4.92 -17.36 -10.42
C GLY A 135 6.39 -17.31 -9.99
N GLY A 136 6.66 -17.00 -8.73
CA GLY A 136 7.99 -17.02 -8.13
C GLY A 136 8.87 -15.81 -8.46
N ARG A 137 8.31 -14.73 -9.01
CA ARG A 137 9.08 -13.59 -9.52
C ARG A 137 9.23 -12.43 -8.54
N TYR A 138 8.13 -11.99 -7.92
CA TYR A 138 8.13 -10.81 -7.04
C TYR A 138 6.95 -10.80 -6.10
N ASP A 139 7.09 -10.07 -5.00
CA ASP A 139 5.98 -9.62 -4.17
C ASP A 139 5.61 -8.19 -4.57
N ALA A 140 4.33 -7.86 -4.52
CA ALA A 140 3.86 -6.50 -4.79
C ALA A 140 2.81 -6.07 -3.78
N VAL A 141 2.77 -4.76 -3.52
CA VAL A 141 1.90 -4.12 -2.53
C VAL A 141 1.24 -2.90 -3.13
N THR A 142 -0.03 -2.73 -2.79
CA THR A 142 -0.80 -1.51 -3.02
C THR A 142 -1.33 -1.01 -1.69
N ILE A 143 -1.09 0.26 -1.38
CA ILE A 143 -1.64 0.94 -0.20
C ILE A 143 -2.45 2.14 -0.66
N ARG A 144 -3.73 2.18 -0.26
CA ARG A 144 -4.58 3.35 -0.49
C ARG A 144 -4.74 4.10 0.82
N TYR A 145 -4.35 5.36 0.80
CA TYR A 145 -4.56 6.32 1.88
C TYR A 145 -5.72 7.22 1.57
N ARG A 146 -6.47 7.56 2.60
CA ARG A 146 -7.45 8.62 2.60
C ARG A 146 -7.00 9.65 3.64
N ILE A 147 -6.85 10.89 3.23
CA ILE A 147 -6.46 12.00 4.09
C ILE A 147 -7.64 12.96 4.13
N ASN A 148 -8.35 12.97 5.24
CA ASN A 148 -9.39 13.95 5.49
C ASN A 148 -8.74 15.28 5.82
N VAL A 149 -9.24 16.36 5.22
CA VAL A 149 -8.75 17.73 5.42
C VAL A 149 -9.84 18.55 6.07
N TYR A 150 -9.52 19.19 7.16
CA TYR A 150 -10.46 19.96 7.96
C TYR A 150 -10.02 21.41 8.09
N THR A 151 -10.98 22.32 8.30
CA THR A 151 -10.72 23.67 8.79
C THR A 151 -10.12 23.61 10.21
N PRO A 152 -9.52 24.70 10.74
CA PRO A 152 -9.11 24.78 12.14
C PRO A 152 -10.26 24.50 13.12
N GLN A 153 -11.52 24.78 12.74
CA GLN A 153 -12.71 24.53 13.55
C GLN A 153 -13.17 23.06 13.50
N GLY A 154 -12.55 22.26 12.61
CA GLY A 154 -12.81 20.83 12.46
C GLY A 154 -13.98 20.51 11.54
N GLU A 155 -14.32 21.38 10.62
CA GLU A 155 -15.25 21.12 9.51
C GLU A 155 -14.47 20.51 8.35
N GLN A 156 -14.95 19.40 7.81
CA GLN A 156 -14.28 18.74 6.70
C GLN A 156 -14.50 19.54 5.40
N VAL A 157 -13.39 19.88 4.75
CA VAL A 157 -13.39 20.67 3.50
C VAL A 157 -12.95 19.87 2.30
N ASP A 158 -12.17 18.79 2.51
CA ASP A 158 -11.65 17.99 1.40
C ASP A 158 -11.32 16.56 1.86
N THR A 159 -11.14 15.67 0.90
CA THR A 159 -10.65 14.30 1.10
C THR A 159 -9.69 13.93 -0.02
N LEU A 160 -8.43 13.78 0.32
CA LEU A 160 -7.40 13.37 -0.63
C LEU A 160 -7.27 11.84 -0.63
N THR A 161 -7.26 11.23 -1.80
CA THR A 161 -6.97 9.81 -1.95
C THR A 161 -5.62 9.63 -2.65
N LEU A 162 -4.73 8.90 -2.01
CA LEU A 162 -3.40 8.58 -2.54
C LEU A 162 -3.21 7.07 -2.58
N THR A 163 -2.72 6.58 -3.72
CA THR A 163 -2.39 5.16 -3.86
C THR A 163 -0.90 5.00 -4.10
N GLY A 164 -0.25 4.27 -3.20
CA GLY A 164 1.15 3.89 -3.32
C GLY A 164 1.30 2.47 -3.85
N TYR A 165 2.27 2.25 -4.72
CA TYR A 165 2.61 0.97 -5.30
C TYR A 165 4.07 0.62 -4.99
N GLY A 166 4.31 -0.66 -4.71
CA GLY A 166 5.66 -1.15 -4.49
C GLY A 166 5.80 -2.60 -4.90
N SER A 167 6.98 -2.96 -5.37
CA SER A 167 7.33 -4.35 -5.67
C SER A 167 8.76 -4.65 -5.28
N ALA A 168 9.03 -5.92 -4.98
CA ALA A 168 10.38 -6.41 -4.70
C ALA A 168 10.55 -7.82 -5.24
N LEU A 169 11.72 -8.11 -5.81
CA LEU A 169 12.03 -9.44 -6.32
C LEU A 169 11.99 -10.47 -5.20
N ALA A 170 11.40 -11.62 -5.50
CA ALA A 170 11.42 -12.77 -4.61
C ALA A 170 12.87 -13.23 -4.35
N GLN A 171 13.14 -13.62 -3.12
CA GLN A 171 14.46 -14.08 -2.70
C GLN A 171 14.37 -15.48 -2.09
N GLY A 172 14.18 -16.49 -2.94
CA GLY A 172 14.15 -17.88 -2.48
C GLY A 172 13.04 -18.16 -1.46
N MET A 173 13.22 -19.22 -0.65
CA MET A 173 12.19 -19.68 0.29
C MET A 173 11.65 -18.55 1.19
N SER A 174 10.38 -18.29 1.07
CA SER A 174 9.47 -17.37 1.75
C SER A 174 9.97 -16.76 3.08
N SER A 175 10.87 -15.81 2.99
CA SER A 175 11.07 -14.84 4.07
C SER A 175 10.12 -13.67 3.81
N GLY A 176 9.47 -13.10 4.81
CA GLY A 176 8.64 -11.89 4.65
C GLY A 176 9.39 -10.66 4.14
N LYS A 177 10.71 -10.75 3.89
CA LYS A 177 11.57 -9.65 3.43
C LYS A 177 11.20 -9.05 2.07
N PRO A 178 10.84 -9.81 1.00
CA PRO A 178 10.38 -9.20 -0.24
C PRO A 178 9.10 -8.41 -0.04
N LEU A 179 8.12 -8.94 0.71
CA LEU A 179 6.88 -8.22 1.01
C LEU A 179 7.14 -6.97 1.86
N GLU A 180 8.05 -7.02 2.82
CA GLU A 180 8.47 -5.85 3.59
C GLU A 180 9.06 -4.76 2.70
N ARG A 181 9.97 -5.11 1.79
CA ARG A 181 10.55 -4.17 0.80
C ARG A 181 9.50 -3.59 -0.13
N ALA A 182 8.57 -4.39 -0.63
CA ALA A 182 7.46 -3.94 -1.45
C ALA A 182 6.56 -2.97 -0.68
N THR A 183 6.29 -3.25 0.61
CA THR A 183 5.52 -2.35 1.49
C THR A 183 6.25 -1.01 1.67
N LEU A 184 7.55 -1.03 1.97
CA LEU A 184 8.36 0.19 2.08
C LEU A 184 8.38 1.01 0.79
N ALA A 185 8.45 0.34 -0.37
CA ALA A 185 8.38 1.01 -1.66
C ALA A 185 7.01 1.66 -1.90
N ALA A 186 5.91 0.98 -1.55
CA ALA A 186 4.56 1.52 -1.65
C ALA A 186 4.35 2.75 -0.74
N MET A 187 4.86 2.71 0.50
CA MET A 187 4.83 3.86 1.41
C MET A 187 5.59 5.07 0.84
N ARG A 188 6.79 4.85 0.28
CA ARG A 188 7.59 5.91 -0.34
C ARG A 188 6.93 6.50 -1.57
N ASP A 189 6.30 5.67 -2.40
CA ASP A 189 5.58 6.12 -3.60
C ASP A 189 4.39 7.00 -3.23
N ALA A 190 3.59 6.62 -2.23
CA ALA A 190 2.50 7.46 -1.72
C ALA A 190 3.01 8.77 -1.12
N ALA A 191 4.10 8.73 -0.34
CA ALA A 191 4.73 9.92 0.23
C ALA A 191 5.19 10.90 -0.86
N ALA A 192 5.87 10.39 -1.89
CA ALA A 192 6.32 11.21 -3.03
C ALA A 192 5.14 11.85 -3.77
N LYS A 193 4.05 11.11 -3.98
CA LYS A 193 2.83 11.63 -4.60
C LYS A 193 2.21 12.76 -3.78
N PHE A 194 2.13 12.61 -2.46
CA PHE A 194 1.65 13.69 -1.60
C PHE A 194 2.50 14.95 -1.73
N LEU A 195 3.82 14.81 -1.60
CA LEU A 195 4.76 15.93 -1.68
C LEU A 195 4.67 16.71 -3.01
N VAL A 196 4.42 16.00 -4.12
CA VAL A 196 4.35 16.63 -5.45
C VAL A 196 2.95 17.14 -5.77
N GLN A 197 1.91 16.39 -5.43
CA GLN A 197 0.55 16.71 -5.87
C GLN A 197 -0.18 17.66 -4.93
N PHE A 198 0.02 17.53 -3.62
CA PHE A 198 -0.72 18.35 -2.64
C PHE A 198 -0.50 19.86 -2.81
N PRO A 199 0.72 20.39 -3.02
CA PRO A 199 0.93 21.83 -3.21
C PRO A 199 0.17 22.39 -4.43
N GLN A 200 -0.20 21.55 -5.38
CA GLN A 200 -0.92 21.94 -6.60
C GLN A 200 -2.45 21.92 -6.42
N GLN A 201 -2.94 21.29 -5.36
CA GLN A 201 -4.36 21.27 -5.02
C GLN A 201 -4.82 22.65 -4.49
N PRO A 202 -6.12 23.00 -4.63
CA PRO A 202 -6.66 24.26 -4.11
C PRO A 202 -6.32 24.48 -2.63
N ALA A 203 -6.45 23.46 -1.79
CA ALA A 203 -6.08 23.52 -0.37
C ALA A 203 -4.58 23.80 -0.17
N GLY A 204 -3.71 23.16 -0.96
CA GLY A 204 -2.26 23.39 -0.92
C GLY A 204 -1.88 24.82 -1.34
N GLN A 205 -2.52 25.34 -2.38
CA GLN A 205 -2.30 26.73 -2.85
C GLN A 205 -2.77 27.76 -1.82
N GLN A 206 -3.89 27.50 -1.12
CA GLN A 206 -4.40 28.36 -0.06
C GLN A 206 -3.43 28.38 1.13
N LEU A 207 -2.93 27.20 1.54
CA LEU A 207 -1.93 27.08 2.59
C LEU A 207 -0.57 27.71 2.21
N ALA A 208 -0.22 27.73 0.93
CA ALA A 208 0.97 28.43 0.45
C ALA A 208 0.90 29.95 0.66
N ARG A 209 -0.30 30.51 0.72
CA ARG A 209 -0.56 31.94 1.04
C ARG A 209 -0.76 32.20 2.53
N GLU A 210 -0.54 31.20 3.40
CA GLU A 210 -0.80 31.26 4.84
C GLU A 210 -2.26 31.53 5.20
N GLU A 211 -3.19 31.26 4.29
CA GLU A 211 -4.61 31.43 4.51
C GLU A 211 -5.20 30.18 5.20
N PRO A 212 -6.07 30.33 6.22
CA PRO A 212 -6.73 29.18 6.83
C PRO A 212 -7.74 28.59 5.84
N LEU A 213 -7.85 27.26 5.83
CA LEU A 213 -8.91 26.60 5.07
C LEU A 213 -10.28 26.95 5.63
N THR A 214 -11.22 27.22 4.75
CA THR A 214 -12.60 27.54 5.06
C THR A 214 -13.55 26.66 4.25
N VAL A 215 -14.73 26.36 4.76
CA VAL A 215 -15.78 25.71 3.99
C VAL A 215 -16.17 26.66 2.86
N GLN A 216 -15.91 26.25 1.62
CA GLN A 216 -16.43 27.00 0.48
C GLN A 216 -17.96 26.83 0.47
N SER A 217 -18.68 27.90 0.76
CA SER A 217 -20.12 27.92 0.53
C SER A 217 -20.37 27.65 -0.96
N GLY A 218 -21.18 26.64 -1.27
CA GLY A 218 -21.39 26.11 -2.62
C GLY A 218 -21.87 27.12 -3.68
N ALA A 219 -21.93 28.43 -3.35
CA ALA A 219 -22.17 29.50 -4.30
C ALA A 219 -20.98 29.74 -5.27
N ASP A 220 -19.72 29.48 -4.83
CA ASP A 220 -18.56 29.72 -5.69
C ASP A 220 -18.23 28.53 -6.60
N THR A 221 -18.69 27.32 -6.26
CA THR A 221 -18.52 26.14 -7.13
C THR A 221 -19.47 26.15 -8.32
N ALA A 222 -20.61 26.85 -8.22
CA ALA A 222 -21.56 27.03 -9.33
C ALA A 222 -21.08 28.06 -10.37
N ALA A 223 -20.19 28.98 -10.01
CA ALA A 223 -19.67 29.99 -10.90
C ALA A 223 -18.57 29.50 -11.86
N ASN A 224 -17.95 28.36 -11.57
CA ASN A 224 -16.88 27.81 -12.42
C ASN A 224 -17.29 26.67 -13.34
N VAL A 225 -18.57 26.31 -13.41
CA VAL A 225 -19.11 25.30 -14.33
C VAL A 225 -20.31 25.89 -15.11
N LEU A 226 -20.27 27.15 -15.48
CA LEU A 226 -21.01 27.63 -16.65
C LEU A 226 -20.11 27.37 -17.88
N ILE A 227 -20.02 26.11 -18.27
CA ILE A 227 -19.83 25.80 -19.69
C ILE A 227 -21.15 26.21 -20.33
N GLU A 228 -21.19 27.43 -20.83
CA GLU A 228 -22.22 27.91 -21.70
C GLU A 228 -22.29 26.97 -22.89
N ALA A 229 -23.28 26.07 -22.85
CA ALA A 229 -23.60 25.24 -23.99
C ALA A 229 -24.13 26.22 -25.05
N VAL A 230 -23.26 26.58 -25.99
CA VAL A 230 -23.66 27.27 -27.20
C VAL A 230 -24.67 26.36 -27.90
N PRO A 231 -25.94 26.80 -28.08
CA PRO A 231 -26.89 26.01 -28.85
C PRO A 231 -26.35 25.94 -30.29
N ILE A 232 -26.01 24.75 -30.74
CA ILE A 232 -25.79 24.50 -32.16
C ILE A 232 -27.17 24.62 -32.79
N GLU A 233 -27.44 25.78 -33.42
CA GLU A 233 -28.63 25.94 -34.28
C GLU A 233 -28.54 24.84 -35.35
N ALA A 234 -29.48 23.92 -35.28
CA ALA A 234 -29.69 22.93 -36.31
C ALA A 234 -30.19 23.64 -37.54
N THR A 235 -29.27 24.00 -38.44
CA THR A 235 -29.64 24.39 -39.80
C THR A 235 -30.13 23.12 -40.50
N GLY A 236 -31.42 23.11 -40.80
CA GLY A 236 -32.10 22.02 -41.48
C GLY A 236 -31.50 21.75 -42.85
N ALA A 237 -31.21 20.50 -43.10
CA ALA A 237 -31.19 19.91 -44.44
C ALA A 237 -31.80 18.51 -44.32
N GLU A 238 -33.01 18.36 -44.85
CA GLU A 238 -33.57 17.06 -45.21
C GLU A 238 -32.62 16.37 -46.18
N GLY A 239 -32.29 15.12 -45.95
CA GLY A 239 -31.49 14.33 -46.84
C GLY A 239 -31.19 12.93 -46.28
N ASP A 240 -32.07 12.03 -46.69
CA ASP A 240 -31.78 10.60 -46.95
C ASP A 240 -31.20 9.69 -45.87
N ALA A 241 -32.03 8.77 -45.45
CA ALA A 241 -31.68 7.66 -44.58
C ALA A 241 -30.66 6.71 -45.23
N ALA A 242 -29.40 6.81 -44.84
CA ALA A 242 -28.40 5.80 -45.13
C ALA A 242 -28.20 4.93 -43.89
N ALA A 243 -28.34 3.60 -44.07
CA ALA A 243 -28.15 2.58 -43.04
C ALA A 243 -26.75 2.61 -42.40
N PRO A 244 -26.61 2.21 -41.13
CA PRO A 244 -25.34 2.22 -40.44
C PRO A 244 -24.34 1.25 -41.12
N PRO A 245 -23.05 1.61 -41.18
CA PRO A 245 -22.04 0.75 -41.79
C PRO A 245 -21.81 -0.51 -40.98
N THR A 246 -21.83 -1.66 -41.68
CA THR A 246 -21.51 -2.97 -41.15
C THR A 246 -20.03 -3.00 -40.70
N PRO A 247 -19.73 -3.56 -39.51
CA PRO A 247 -18.34 -3.69 -39.07
C PRO A 247 -17.54 -4.61 -40.03
N PRO A 248 -16.24 -4.31 -40.27
CA PRO A 248 -15.42 -5.13 -41.14
C PRO A 248 -15.19 -6.53 -40.54
N PRO A 249 -15.06 -7.58 -41.39
CA PRO A 249 -14.80 -8.93 -40.94
C PRO A 249 -13.43 -9.02 -40.27
N PRO A 250 -13.23 -9.97 -39.30
CA PRO A 250 -11.95 -10.17 -38.63
C PRO A 250 -10.86 -10.54 -39.66
N ALA A 251 -9.71 -9.88 -39.53
CA ALA A 251 -8.55 -10.14 -40.37
C ALA A 251 -8.08 -11.61 -40.20
N ALA A 252 -7.86 -12.27 -41.29
CA ALA A 252 -7.27 -13.59 -41.36
C ALA A 252 -5.86 -13.59 -40.72
N PRO A 253 -5.42 -14.69 -40.08
CA PRO A 253 -4.09 -14.76 -39.47
C PRO A 253 -3.03 -14.66 -40.57
N SER A 254 -2.12 -13.70 -40.44
CA SER A 254 -0.99 -13.52 -41.30
C SER A 254 -0.04 -14.72 -41.16
N ASP A 255 0.26 -15.39 -42.28
CA ASP A 255 1.29 -16.40 -42.37
C ASP A 255 2.63 -15.83 -41.89
N VAL A 256 3.11 -16.33 -40.77
CA VAL A 256 4.48 -16.14 -40.32
C VAL A 256 5.35 -17.13 -41.13
N PRO A 257 6.34 -16.67 -41.91
CA PRO A 257 7.24 -17.58 -42.58
C PRO A 257 8.05 -18.38 -41.57
N ALA A 258 8.04 -19.71 -41.77
CA ALA A 258 8.78 -20.67 -40.96
C ALA A 258 10.29 -20.35 -40.99
N GLN A 259 10.88 -20.14 -39.81
CA GLN A 259 12.33 -20.05 -39.66
C GLN A 259 12.96 -21.42 -39.98
N PRO A 260 14.05 -21.48 -40.79
CA PRO A 260 14.73 -22.72 -41.07
C PRO A 260 15.43 -23.25 -39.79
N PRO A 261 15.58 -24.59 -39.65
CA PRO A 261 16.20 -25.18 -38.47
C PRO A 261 17.69 -24.82 -38.42
N ALA A 262 18.13 -24.41 -37.20
CA ALA A 262 19.53 -24.11 -36.90
C ALA A 262 20.40 -25.38 -37.15
N SER A 263 21.50 -25.21 -37.89
CA SER A 263 22.52 -26.22 -38.10
C SER A 263 23.18 -26.66 -36.79
N PRO A 264 23.44 -27.95 -36.57
CA PRO A 264 24.17 -28.44 -35.44
C PRO A 264 25.70 -28.35 -35.69
N ALA A 265 26.31 -27.27 -35.27
CA ALA A 265 27.77 -27.17 -35.19
C ALA A 265 28.13 -26.22 -34.05
N ASP A 266 28.39 -26.78 -32.89
CA ASP A 266 29.47 -26.47 -31.95
C ASP A 266 29.18 -27.14 -30.58
N ALA A 267 29.55 -28.42 -30.48
CA ALA A 267 29.74 -29.09 -29.21
C ALA A 267 31.18 -28.79 -28.73
N PRO A 268 31.40 -28.33 -27.48
CA PRO A 268 32.74 -28.16 -26.94
C PRO A 268 33.39 -29.54 -26.68
N ARG A 269 34.63 -29.71 -27.19
CA ARG A 269 35.51 -30.86 -26.92
C ARG A 269 35.86 -30.96 -25.43
N PRO A 270 35.92 -32.16 -24.86
CA PRO A 270 36.44 -32.34 -23.53
C PRO A 270 37.98 -32.16 -23.50
N PRO A 271 38.56 -31.64 -22.39
CA PRO A 271 40.02 -31.54 -22.28
C PRO A 271 40.63 -32.93 -22.15
N GLY A 272 41.64 -33.16 -22.98
CA GLY A 272 42.41 -34.41 -23.10
C GLY A 272 43.26 -34.71 -21.87
N ALA A 273 43.54 -35.98 -21.72
CA ALA A 273 44.42 -36.63 -20.75
C ALA A 273 45.87 -36.12 -20.79
#